data_cb7b2147d37859ceb9379e574c37cdad
#
_entry.id   cb7b2147d37859ceb9379e574c37cdad
#
_cell.length_a   1.000
_cell.length_b   1.000
_cell.length_c   1.000
_cell.angle_alpha   90.00
_cell.angle_beta   90.00
_cell.angle_gamma   90.00
#
_symmetry.space_group_name_H-M   'P 1'
#
loop_
_entity.id
_entity.type
_entity.pdbx_description
1 polymer ?
#
loop_
_entity_poly.entity_id
_entity_poly.type
_entity_poly.pdbx_seq_one_letter_code
_entity_poly.pdbx_strand_id
1 'polypeptide(L)'
;MFKDTVQALLNEALNERQDLFLLSCDISEANAIKIIIDGDNGVLVEDCMFISRAIEHNLDREEHDFSLEVASAGATTPLGHKRQYKKNVGRTLEVKTNGEKYEGVLASANEEGIMLKWKAREPKPVGKGKVTVEKEVTIPYQNITEAKVKIKF
;
A
#
# COMPACT_ATOMS: atom_id res chain seq x y z
N MET A 1 -16.02 -21.58 -11.89
CA MET A 1 -16.68 -20.34 -11.46
C MET A 1 -15.91 -19.13 -11.97
N PHE A 2 -16.61 -18.12 -12.38
CA PHE A 2 -16.00 -16.92 -12.98
C PHE A 2 -14.99 -16.23 -12.05
N LYS A 3 -15.39 -16.01 -10.80
CA LYS A 3 -14.51 -15.36 -9.82
C LYS A 3 -13.23 -16.15 -9.57
N ASP A 4 -13.34 -17.45 -9.47
CA ASP A 4 -12.18 -18.33 -9.24
C ASP A 4 -11.23 -18.31 -10.44
N THR A 5 -11.77 -18.26 -11.64
CA THR A 5 -10.99 -18.18 -12.87
C THR A 5 -10.21 -16.87 -12.93
N VAL A 6 -10.86 -15.75 -12.60
CA VAL A 6 -10.22 -14.44 -12.55
C VAL A 6 -9.09 -14.44 -11.53
N GLN A 7 -9.31 -14.98 -10.33
CA GLN A 7 -8.28 -15.05 -9.31
C GLN A 7 -7.09 -15.89 -9.74
N ALA A 8 -7.34 -17.03 -10.39
CA ALA A 8 -6.26 -17.89 -10.88
C ALA A 8 -5.41 -17.18 -11.95
N LEU A 9 -6.04 -16.48 -12.88
CA LEU A 9 -5.35 -15.73 -13.92
C LEU A 9 -4.53 -14.59 -13.33
N LEU A 10 -5.08 -13.90 -12.34
CA LEU A 10 -4.38 -12.82 -11.64
C LEU A 10 -3.15 -13.36 -10.91
N ASN A 11 -3.30 -14.48 -10.20
CA ASN A 11 -2.18 -15.10 -9.48
C ASN A 11 -1.06 -15.54 -10.44
N GLU A 12 -1.40 -16.09 -11.59
CA GLU A 12 -0.40 -16.46 -12.61
C GLU A 12 0.36 -15.23 -13.10
N ALA A 13 -0.34 -14.13 -13.38
CA ALA A 13 0.28 -12.90 -13.84
C ALA A 13 1.23 -12.32 -12.78
N LEU A 14 0.82 -12.33 -11.52
CA LEU A 14 1.65 -11.84 -10.42
C LEU A 14 2.86 -12.75 -10.17
N ASN A 15 2.76 -14.05 -10.43
CA ASN A 15 3.91 -14.95 -10.35
C ASN A 15 4.97 -14.64 -11.41
N GLU A 16 4.58 -14.16 -12.58
CA GLU A 16 5.51 -13.73 -13.62
C GLU A 16 6.17 -12.39 -13.31
N ARG A 17 5.49 -11.55 -12.55
CA ARG A 17 5.97 -10.23 -12.16
C ARG A 17 5.94 -10.09 -10.64
N GLN A 18 6.90 -10.70 -9.97
CA GLN A 18 6.97 -10.74 -8.50
C GLN A 18 7.28 -9.38 -7.85
N ASP A 19 7.72 -8.41 -8.63
CA ASP A 19 7.85 -7.02 -8.18
C ASP A 19 6.50 -6.32 -8.01
N LEU A 20 5.44 -6.87 -8.60
CA LEU A 20 4.07 -6.38 -8.44
C LEU A 20 3.31 -7.18 -7.40
N PHE A 21 2.40 -6.54 -6.71
CA PHE A 21 1.56 -7.22 -5.72
C PHE A 21 0.15 -6.65 -5.68
N LEU A 22 -0.79 -7.49 -5.26
CA LEU A 22 -2.21 -7.16 -5.23
C LEU A 22 -2.55 -6.41 -3.95
N LEU A 23 -3.28 -5.30 -4.09
CA LEU A 23 -3.87 -4.59 -2.96
C LEU A 23 -5.34 -4.94 -2.79
N SER A 24 -6.11 -4.98 -3.89
CA SER A 24 -7.51 -5.39 -3.83
C SER A 24 -7.97 -5.95 -5.16
N CYS A 25 -8.92 -6.87 -5.09
CA CYS A 25 -9.59 -7.42 -6.26
C CYS A 25 -11.07 -7.56 -5.91
N ASP A 26 -11.89 -6.73 -6.51
CA ASP A 26 -13.33 -6.72 -6.29
C ASP A 26 -14.04 -7.12 -7.58
N ILE A 27 -14.95 -8.08 -7.46
CA ILE A 27 -15.76 -8.55 -8.59
C ILE A 27 -17.21 -8.44 -8.17
N SER A 28 -17.97 -7.58 -8.86
CA SER A 28 -19.38 -7.36 -8.57
C SER A 28 -20.24 -8.51 -9.11
N GLU A 29 -21.50 -8.52 -8.71
CA GLU A 29 -22.47 -9.50 -9.23
C GLU A 29 -22.68 -9.36 -10.73
N ALA A 30 -22.46 -8.16 -11.27
CA ALA A 30 -22.55 -7.89 -12.71
C ALA A 30 -21.24 -8.21 -13.45
N ASN A 31 -20.28 -8.88 -12.78
CA ASN A 31 -18.96 -9.21 -13.32
C ASN A 31 -18.12 -7.96 -13.66
N ALA A 32 -18.28 -6.89 -12.90
CA ALA A 32 -17.37 -5.75 -12.98
C ALA A 32 -16.16 -6.05 -12.10
N ILE A 33 -14.99 -6.17 -12.73
CA ILE A 33 -13.73 -6.53 -12.08
C ILE A 33 -12.93 -5.26 -11.85
N LYS A 34 -12.57 -5.00 -10.60
CA LYS A 34 -11.69 -3.88 -10.27
C LYS A 34 -10.49 -4.40 -9.49
N ILE A 35 -9.30 -4.20 -10.04
CA ILE A 35 -8.05 -4.68 -9.47
C ILE A 35 -7.14 -3.49 -9.18
N ILE A 36 -6.66 -3.41 -7.95
CA ILE A 36 -5.68 -2.40 -7.54
C ILE A 36 -4.37 -3.11 -7.21
N ILE A 37 -3.30 -2.70 -7.86
CA ILE A 37 -1.96 -3.26 -7.65
C ILE A 37 -0.98 -2.18 -7.22
N ASP A 38 0.13 -2.61 -6.65
CA ASP A 38 1.27 -1.76 -6.39
C ASP A 38 2.54 -2.54 -6.70
N GLY A 39 3.68 -1.89 -6.70
CA GLY A 39 4.95 -2.53 -7.01
C GLY A 39 6.06 -2.02 -6.12
N ASP A 40 7.06 -2.86 -5.89
CA ASP A 40 8.22 -2.51 -5.06
C ASP A 40 8.96 -1.29 -5.62
N ASN A 41 8.94 -1.13 -6.94
CA ASN A 41 9.60 -0.03 -7.64
C ASN A 41 8.60 0.91 -8.32
N GLY A 42 7.34 0.88 -7.85
CA GLY A 42 6.25 1.63 -8.45
C GLY A 42 5.54 0.85 -9.55
N VAL A 43 4.52 1.46 -10.13
CA VAL A 43 3.70 0.83 -11.18
C VAL A 43 3.60 1.77 -12.37
N LEU A 44 3.92 1.26 -13.55
CA LEU A 44 3.75 1.97 -14.80
C LEU A 44 2.44 1.55 -15.47
N VAL A 45 1.95 2.35 -16.41
CA VAL A 45 0.76 1.99 -17.20
C VAL A 45 0.94 0.63 -17.87
N GLU A 46 2.14 0.33 -18.35
CA GLU A 46 2.48 -0.95 -18.98
C GLU A 46 2.26 -2.14 -18.04
N ASP A 47 2.53 -1.95 -16.75
CA ASP A 47 2.33 -3.00 -15.74
C ASP A 47 0.85 -3.31 -15.55
N CYS A 48 0.02 -2.27 -15.50
CA CYS A 48 -1.44 -2.44 -15.43
C CYS A 48 -1.97 -3.13 -16.69
N MET A 49 -1.44 -2.77 -17.86
CA MET A 49 -1.82 -3.40 -19.13
C MET A 49 -1.43 -4.87 -19.17
N PHE A 50 -0.26 -5.22 -18.62
CA PHE A 50 0.20 -6.61 -18.55
C PHE A 50 -0.80 -7.46 -17.76
N ILE A 51 -1.21 -7.00 -16.58
CA ILE A 51 -2.19 -7.70 -15.74
C ILE A 51 -3.54 -7.77 -16.44
N SER A 52 -3.98 -6.66 -17.02
CA SER A 52 -5.26 -6.57 -17.72
C SER A 52 -5.34 -7.59 -18.88
N ARG A 53 -4.29 -7.65 -19.70
CA ARG A 53 -4.23 -8.58 -20.84
C ARG A 53 -4.17 -10.04 -20.40
N ALA A 54 -3.44 -10.33 -19.34
CA ALA A 54 -3.33 -11.69 -18.82
C ALA A 54 -4.70 -12.23 -18.38
N ILE A 55 -5.58 -11.37 -17.92
CA ILE A 55 -6.93 -11.76 -17.52
C ILE A 55 -7.86 -11.75 -18.74
N GLU A 56 -7.90 -10.64 -19.47
CA GLU A 56 -8.86 -10.43 -20.56
C GLU A 56 -8.68 -11.44 -21.69
N HIS A 57 -7.43 -11.74 -22.10
CA HIS A 57 -7.17 -12.66 -23.20
C HIS A 57 -7.50 -14.13 -22.87
N ASN A 58 -7.65 -14.44 -21.59
CA ASN A 58 -7.94 -15.80 -21.13
C ASN A 58 -9.38 -15.98 -20.64
N LEU A 59 -10.23 -14.97 -20.83
CA LEU A 59 -11.65 -15.03 -20.53
C LEU A 59 -12.44 -14.92 -21.82
N ASP A 60 -13.54 -15.68 -21.89
CA ASP A 60 -14.43 -15.68 -23.05
C ASP A 60 -15.61 -14.74 -22.79
N ARG A 61 -15.66 -13.64 -23.56
CA ARG A 61 -16.76 -12.67 -23.46
C ARG A 61 -18.09 -13.21 -23.96
N GLU A 62 -18.05 -14.25 -24.76
CA GLU A 62 -19.28 -14.92 -25.20
C GLU A 62 -19.92 -15.73 -24.10
N GLU A 63 -19.09 -16.30 -23.20
CA GLU A 63 -19.59 -17.03 -22.04
C GLU A 63 -19.96 -16.09 -20.90
N HIS A 64 -19.16 -15.05 -20.68
CA HIS A 64 -19.34 -14.11 -19.58
C HIS A 64 -19.13 -12.68 -20.06
N ASP A 65 -20.16 -11.88 -19.92
CA ASP A 65 -20.01 -10.45 -20.13
C ASP A 65 -19.38 -9.85 -18.87
N PHE A 66 -18.31 -9.09 -19.03
CA PHE A 66 -17.59 -8.51 -17.90
C PHE A 66 -16.95 -7.17 -18.28
N SER A 67 -16.67 -6.37 -17.27
CA SER A 67 -15.82 -5.21 -17.39
C SER A 67 -14.57 -5.41 -16.54
N LEU A 68 -13.45 -4.84 -16.97
CA LEU A 68 -12.17 -5.01 -16.29
C LEU A 68 -11.46 -3.67 -16.16
N GLU A 69 -11.10 -3.32 -14.93
CA GLU A 69 -10.27 -2.16 -14.63
C GLU A 69 -9.09 -2.60 -13.78
N VAL A 70 -7.87 -2.28 -14.22
CA VAL A 70 -6.65 -2.50 -13.44
C VAL A 70 -6.01 -1.14 -13.22
N ALA A 71 -5.79 -0.78 -11.97
CA ALA A 71 -5.23 0.51 -11.60
C ALA A 71 -4.14 0.35 -10.55
N SER A 72 -3.28 1.36 -10.46
CA SER A 72 -2.27 1.43 -9.40
C SER A 72 -2.82 2.19 -8.21
N ALA A 73 -2.22 1.94 -7.03
CA ALA A 73 -2.54 2.70 -5.84
C ALA A 73 -2.12 4.16 -6.01
N GLY A 74 -2.98 5.08 -5.61
CA GLY A 74 -2.65 6.51 -5.60
C GLY A 74 -1.67 6.85 -4.48
N ALA A 75 -0.93 7.94 -4.64
CA ALA A 75 0.06 8.39 -3.66
C ALA A 75 -0.53 8.70 -2.29
N THR A 76 -1.80 9.10 -2.26
CA THR A 76 -2.52 9.45 -1.02
C THR A 76 -3.40 8.31 -0.50
N THR A 77 -3.44 7.18 -1.21
CA THR A 77 -4.23 6.03 -0.80
C THR A 77 -3.62 5.43 0.48
N PRO A 78 -4.44 5.03 1.46
CA PRO A 78 -3.91 4.38 2.66
C PRO A 78 -3.09 3.14 2.33
N LEU A 79 -2.02 2.93 3.09
CA LEU A 79 -1.16 1.77 2.91
C LEU A 79 -1.85 0.53 3.47
N GLY A 80 -1.91 -0.54 2.69
CA GLY A 80 -2.60 -1.77 3.08
C GLY A 80 -1.74 -3.03 3.01
N HIS A 81 -0.50 -2.92 2.53
CA HIS A 81 0.38 -4.07 2.36
C HIS A 81 1.75 -3.77 2.95
N LYS A 82 2.36 -4.78 3.59
CA LYS A 82 3.69 -4.62 4.21
C LYS A 82 4.75 -4.13 3.22
N ARG A 83 4.68 -4.59 1.97
CA ARG A 83 5.62 -4.16 0.92
C ARG A 83 5.50 -2.67 0.61
N GLN A 84 4.32 -2.08 0.80
CA GLN A 84 4.14 -0.64 0.62
C GLN A 84 4.89 0.14 1.70
N TYR A 85 4.93 -0.37 2.92
CA TYR A 85 5.73 0.26 3.98
C TYR A 85 7.21 0.20 3.64
N LYS A 86 7.70 -0.95 3.22
CA LYS A 86 9.12 -1.12 2.87
C LYS A 86 9.58 -0.16 1.77
N LYS A 87 8.75 0.03 0.74
CA LYS A 87 9.11 0.93 -0.36
C LYS A 87 9.04 2.41 0.02
N ASN A 88 8.38 2.74 1.12
CA ASN A 88 8.22 4.12 1.56
C ASN A 88 9.17 4.49 2.73
N VAL A 89 10.13 3.64 3.05
CA VAL A 89 11.17 3.96 4.04
C VAL A 89 11.89 5.24 3.62
N GLY A 90 12.02 6.18 4.54
CA GLY A 90 12.60 7.50 4.28
C GLY A 90 11.56 8.59 4.04
N ARG A 91 10.30 8.23 3.84
CA ARG A 91 9.22 9.20 3.66
C ARG A 91 8.48 9.45 4.97
N THR A 92 7.83 10.60 5.05
CA THR A 92 7.01 10.94 6.21
C THR A 92 5.65 10.26 6.09
N LEU A 93 5.24 9.58 7.16
CA LEU A 93 3.92 8.92 7.23
C LEU A 93 3.07 9.55 8.31
N GLU A 94 1.76 9.54 8.09
CA GLU A 94 0.75 9.76 9.12
C GLU A 94 0.14 8.39 9.44
N VAL A 95 0.25 7.98 10.70
CA VAL A 95 -0.23 6.67 11.15
C VAL A 95 -1.23 6.85 12.26
N LYS A 96 -2.39 6.21 12.11
CA LYS A 96 -3.41 6.16 13.15
C LYS A 96 -3.44 4.77 13.76
N THR A 97 -3.43 4.73 15.08
CA THR A 97 -3.63 3.50 15.85
C THR A 97 -4.92 3.64 16.65
N ASN A 98 -5.23 2.61 17.42
CA ASN A 98 -6.46 2.65 18.23
C ASN A 98 -6.32 3.68 19.38
N GLY A 99 -6.76 4.90 19.10
CA GLY A 99 -6.75 5.99 20.07
C GLY A 99 -5.58 6.98 19.95
N GLU A 100 -4.62 6.75 19.07
CA GLU A 100 -3.48 7.66 18.91
C GLU A 100 -3.17 7.95 17.45
N LYS A 101 -2.48 9.05 17.23
CA LYS A 101 -2.05 9.47 15.90
C LYS A 101 -0.57 9.86 15.95
N TYR A 102 0.19 9.32 15.01
CA TYR A 102 1.62 9.60 14.89
C TYR A 102 1.94 10.19 13.52
N GLU A 103 2.93 11.05 13.48
CA GLU A 103 3.47 11.59 12.25
C GLU A 103 4.99 11.59 12.36
N GLY A 104 5.66 10.95 11.42
CA GLY A 104 7.12 10.88 11.44
C GLY A 104 7.68 10.23 10.21
N VAL A 105 9.01 10.24 10.10
CA VAL A 105 9.71 9.57 9.01
C VAL A 105 9.72 8.08 9.27
N LEU A 106 9.36 7.32 8.25
CA LEU A 106 9.43 5.86 8.33
C LEU A 106 10.90 5.45 8.28
N ALA A 107 11.45 5.10 9.44
CA ALA A 107 12.87 4.74 9.57
C ALA A 107 13.13 3.30 9.16
N SER A 108 12.20 2.41 9.44
CA SER A 108 12.31 1.00 9.04
C SER A 108 10.94 0.34 8.99
N ALA A 109 10.87 -0.74 8.24
CA ALA A 109 9.68 -1.60 8.15
C ALA A 109 10.15 -3.04 8.05
N ASN A 110 9.58 -3.91 8.88
CA ASN A 110 9.90 -5.34 8.88
C ASN A 110 8.62 -6.17 8.87
N GLU A 111 8.72 -7.47 9.09
CA GLU A 111 7.57 -8.37 9.07
C GLU A 111 6.60 -8.15 10.23
N GLU A 112 7.05 -7.56 11.32
CA GLU A 112 6.24 -7.36 12.53
C GLU A 112 5.59 -5.98 12.60
N GLY A 113 6.28 -4.94 12.12
CA GLY A 113 5.77 -3.59 12.23
C GLY A 113 6.69 -2.56 11.61
N ILE A 114 6.47 -1.32 11.99
CA ILE A 114 7.22 -0.18 11.46
C ILE A 114 7.81 0.65 12.59
N MET A 115 8.84 1.42 12.28
CA MET A 115 9.43 2.38 13.20
C MET A 115 9.34 3.77 12.59
N LEU A 116 8.72 4.70 13.33
CA LEU A 116 8.65 6.10 12.94
C LEU A 116 9.60 6.92 13.82
N LYS A 117 10.23 7.92 13.21
CA LYS A 117 11.10 8.87 13.92
C LYS A 117 10.70 10.29 13.60
N TRP A 118 10.75 11.15 14.61
CA TRP A 118 10.48 12.58 14.41
C TRP A 118 11.26 13.39 15.43
N LYS A 119 11.33 14.69 15.19
CA LYS A 119 11.99 15.63 16.11
C LYS A 119 10.92 16.49 16.79
N ALA A 120 11.07 16.69 18.09
CA ALA A 120 10.18 17.52 18.87
C ALA A 120 11.00 18.53 19.67
N ARG A 121 10.42 19.71 19.87
CA ARG A 121 11.01 20.73 20.73
C ARG A 121 10.46 20.56 22.13
N GLU A 122 11.34 20.37 23.09
CA GLU A 122 10.95 20.17 24.48
C GLU A 122 11.76 21.12 25.39
N PRO A 123 11.20 21.47 26.58
CA PRO A 123 11.96 22.28 27.52
C PRO A 123 13.30 21.62 27.91
N LYS A 124 14.34 22.41 28.05
CA LYS A 124 15.61 21.87 28.51
C LYS A 124 15.47 21.29 29.92
N PRO A 125 16.15 20.16 30.23
CA PRO A 125 16.13 19.60 31.60
C PRO A 125 16.73 20.58 32.64
N VAL A 126 17.65 21.41 32.18
CA VAL A 126 18.29 22.41 33.02
C VAL A 126 18.35 23.73 32.27
N GLY A 127 17.94 24.83 32.93
CA GLY A 127 17.98 26.17 32.35
C GLY A 127 16.71 26.53 31.55
N LYS A 128 16.79 27.65 30.86
CA LYS A 128 15.68 28.16 30.05
C LYS A 128 15.84 27.81 28.60
N GLY A 129 14.74 27.79 27.87
CA GLY A 129 14.70 27.53 26.43
C GLY A 129 14.25 26.10 26.12
N LYS A 130 14.33 25.75 24.83
CA LYS A 130 13.94 24.45 24.34
C LYS A 130 15.09 23.78 23.59
N VAL A 131 15.08 22.47 23.60
CA VAL A 131 16.03 21.63 22.89
C VAL A 131 15.29 20.72 21.95
N THR A 132 15.90 20.43 20.81
CA THR A 132 15.35 19.45 19.84
C THR A 132 15.68 18.05 20.33
N VAL A 133 14.65 17.22 20.49
CA VAL A 133 14.78 15.83 20.94
C VAL A 133 14.30 14.93 19.82
N GLU A 134 15.05 13.87 19.52
CA GLU A 134 14.60 12.83 18.61
C GLU A 134 13.70 11.87 19.35
N LYS A 135 12.55 11.59 18.75
CA LYS A 135 11.58 10.61 19.27
C LYS A 135 11.38 9.52 18.26
N GLU A 136 11.09 8.33 18.76
CA GLU A 136 10.78 7.19 17.91
C GLU A 136 9.69 6.34 18.53
N VAL A 137 8.97 5.62 17.69
CA VAL A 137 7.94 4.68 18.11
C VAL A 137 7.97 3.47 17.18
N THR A 138 7.82 2.29 17.74
CA THR A 138 7.65 1.05 17.00
C THR A 138 6.18 0.67 17.05
N ILE A 139 5.56 0.49 15.89
CA ILE A 139 4.13 0.21 15.79
C ILE A 139 3.93 -1.13 15.07
N PRO A 140 3.40 -2.15 15.75
CA PRO A 140 3.03 -3.41 15.07
C PRO A 140 1.94 -3.16 14.04
N TYR A 141 1.98 -3.88 12.91
CA TYR A 141 0.96 -3.72 11.87
C TYR A 141 -0.47 -3.91 12.39
N GLN A 142 -0.64 -4.85 13.29
CA GLN A 142 -1.96 -5.14 13.88
C GLN A 142 -2.57 -3.96 14.65
N ASN A 143 -1.73 -3.01 15.09
CA ASN A 143 -2.19 -1.83 15.81
C ASN A 143 -2.49 -0.65 14.89
N ILE A 144 -2.12 -0.75 13.62
CA ILE A 144 -2.34 0.32 12.66
C ILE A 144 -3.77 0.23 12.12
N THR A 145 -4.55 1.30 12.32
CA THR A 145 -5.89 1.40 11.76
C THR A 145 -5.88 2.08 10.41
N GLU A 146 -4.94 3.01 10.19
CA GLU A 146 -4.76 3.70 8.92
C GLU A 146 -3.34 4.28 8.85
N ALA A 147 -2.71 4.20 7.69
CA ALA A 147 -1.41 4.82 7.45
C ALA A 147 -1.38 5.39 6.04
N LYS A 148 -0.87 6.61 5.92
CA LYS A 148 -0.76 7.32 4.64
C LYS A 148 0.59 8.00 4.53
N VAL A 149 1.10 8.10 3.31
CA VAL A 149 2.28 8.92 3.01
C VAL A 149 1.85 10.38 3.04
N LYS A 150 2.57 11.20 3.79
CA LYS A 150 2.33 12.63 3.83
C LYS A 150 3.07 13.27 2.66
N ILE A 151 2.32 13.90 1.77
CA ILE A 151 2.88 14.60 0.62
C ILE A 151 3.24 16.02 1.05
N LYS A 152 4.48 16.40 0.84
CA LYS A 152 4.95 17.76 1.11
C LYS A 152 5.01 18.53 -0.20
N PHE A 153 4.42 19.70 -0.20
CA PHE A 153 4.44 20.61 -1.34
C PHE A 153 5.43 21.73 -1.13
#